data_50ce4be5b6c9b18aed02fece988daf18
#
_entry.id   50ce4be5b6c9b18aed02fece988daf18
#
_cell.length_a   1.000
_cell.length_b   1.000
_cell.length_c   1.000
_cell.angle_alpha   90.00
_cell.angle_beta   90.00
_cell.angle_gamma   90.00
#
_symmetry.space_group_name_H-M   'P 1'
#
loop_
_entity.id
_entity.type
_entity.pdbx_description
1 polymer ?
#
loop_
_entity_poly.entity_id
_entity_poly.type
_entity_poly.pdbx_seq_one_letter_code
_entity_poly.pdbx_strand_id
1 'polypeptide(L)'
;MAFSTKATLDRPDPAALVAAGLAHHGAGRLAEAESAYRRVLADHPRHPDALHLLGALALQCGKPAEAVEWMRQAIRSAPDNAACFSNLASALRRLGRRDEAVACCRRALALDAGSADALNNVANVLSDLGRHGDAATALRRLLRLKPQLTDQRLLLAQALILDGRAEAAIEELMVLLGMAPSSVAAYANLGMAHRRLGRAEEAVRYYRCALGFAPGDPGVLNNLGVTLQDLGRLDEAVACFRQSIAMQPGAAHTHLNLGLAARDLMRIDEMIALTRSAVRLDPSLAEAHTALSFGLLIKGELEEGFAEYEWRSRMADFPSPRRSFASPPWDGSDLTGRTLLVHDEQGVGDTIMFARFAQQLQARGVRVVIECNSQLVRLLSAMPGIEGVVSRFDPPPPHDAHDALASLPHRLGTMLYTIPADTPYLRAEPELATRWATRLGPRERLRVGLVWAGNPGFKADHIRSPRLKAFLPLLDVPGVTVFGLQKGAGRQDLETCGPLPPSFIDLGAEISDFADTAAIMENLDLVISSCTAPAHLAGALGRPVWTVLPFAPDWRWLDQGMCTPWYPTMRLFRQDRRGEWAPVVGRVRAALQALARSRP
;
A
#
# COMPACT_ATOMS: atom_id res chain seq x y z
N MET A 1 90.61 2.29 -26.16
CA MET A 1 89.83 2.80 -25.04
C MET A 1 88.62 3.54 -25.59
N ALA A 2 87.47 2.95 -25.55
CA ALA A 2 86.24 3.60 -25.93
C ALA A 2 85.25 3.50 -24.71
N PHE A 3 85.10 4.58 -24.00
CA PHE A 3 84.12 4.69 -22.92
C PHE A 3 82.76 4.83 -23.54
N SER A 4 81.89 3.83 -23.38
CA SER A 4 80.50 3.86 -23.69
C SER A 4 79.79 4.52 -22.52
N THR A 5 79.41 5.80 -22.64
CA THR A 5 78.52 6.49 -21.76
C THR A 5 77.06 6.01 -22.03
N LYS A 6 76.52 5.11 -21.17
CA LYS A 6 75.12 4.84 -21.13
C LYS A 6 74.42 6.13 -20.72
N ALA A 7 73.71 6.76 -21.65
CA ALA A 7 72.75 7.80 -21.34
C ALA A 7 71.68 7.20 -20.42
N THR A 8 71.65 7.60 -19.16
CA THR A 8 70.49 7.43 -18.27
C THR A 8 69.35 8.25 -18.85
N LEU A 9 68.43 7.60 -19.57
CA LEU A 9 67.18 8.18 -19.93
C LEU A 9 66.55 8.65 -18.62
N ASP A 10 66.39 9.99 -18.47
CA ASP A 10 65.75 10.63 -17.36
C ASP A 10 64.29 10.10 -17.32
N ARG A 11 64.02 9.11 -16.44
CA ARG A 11 62.67 8.59 -16.26
C ARG A 11 61.88 9.68 -15.60
N PRO A 12 60.73 10.09 -16.17
CA PRO A 12 59.90 11.15 -15.56
C PRO A 12 59.49 10.72 -14.15
N ASP A 13 59.64 11.63 -13.22
CA ASP A 13 59.22 11.45 -11.82
C ASP A 13 57.77 10.94 -11.74
N PRO A 14 57.49 9.83 -11.02
CA PRO A 14 56.16 9.29 -10.85
C PRO A 14 55.16 10.34 -10.32
N ALA A 15 55.60 11.22 -9.42
CA ALA A 15 54.78 12.31 -8.89
C ALA A 15 54.38 13.34 -9.97
N ALA A 16 55.33 13.66 -10.87
CA ALA A 16 55.05 14.55 -11.99
C ALA A 16 54.07 13.93 -13.00
N LEU A 17 54.17 12.63 -13.27
CA LEU A 17 53.22 11.92 -14.13
C LEU A 17 51.81 11.83 -13.50
N VAL A 18 51.69 11.57 -12.19
CA VAL A 18 50.42 11.60 -11.48
C VAL A 18 49.79 12.98 -11.54
N ALA A 19 50.57 14.05 -11.30
CA ALA A 19 50.10 15.42 -11.38
C ALA A 19 49.63 15.79 -12.81
N ALA A 20 50.37 15.38 -13.86
CA ALA A 20 49.93 15.56 -15.23
C ALA A 20 48.63 14.80 -15.53
N GLY A 21 48.52 13.55 -15.06
CA GLY A 21 47.29 12.76 -15.16
C GLY A 21 46.09 13.44 -14.47
N LEU A 22 46.28 14.01 -13.27
CA LEU A 22 45.24 14.78 -12.55
C LEU A 22 44.82 16.02 -13.33
N ALA A 23 45.76 16.75 -13.94
CA ALA A 23 45.45 17.91 -14.76
C ALA A 23 44.63 17.53 -16.01
N HIS A 24 44.96 16.41 -16.67
CA HIS A 24 44.18 15.87 -17.78
C HIS A 24 42.77 15.44 -17.30
N HIS A 25 42.69 14.73 -16.15
CA HIS A 25 41.43 14.27 -15.56
C HIS A 25 40.51 15.44 -15.24
N GLY A 26 41.01 16.49 -14.57
CA GLY A 26 40.27 17.72 -14.27
C GLY A 26 39.84 18.50 -15.52
N ALA A 27 40.59 18.38 -16.63
CA ALA A 27 40.24 18.97 -17.93
C ALA A 27 39.30 18.12 -18.79
N GLY A 28 38.82 16.95 -18.27
CA GLY A 28 37.97 16.02 -19.01
C GLY A 28 38.67 15.17 -20.08
N ARG A 29 39.99 15.27 -20.20
CA ARG A 29 40.80 14.47 -21.13
C ARG A 29 41.11 13.12 -20.52
N LEU A 30 40.09 12.22 -20.53
CA LEU A 30 40.11 10.96 -19.76
C LEU A 30 41.12 9.94 -20.33
N ALA A 31 41.32 9.90 -21.65
CA ALA A 31 42.28 8.99 -22.29
C ALA A 31 43.73 9.35 -21.95
N GLU A 32 44.05 10.64 -21.95
CA GLU A 32 45.39 11.14 -21.58
C GLU A 32 45.65 10.93 -20.08
N ALA A 33 44.64 11.11 -19.24
CA ALA A 33 44.75 10.81 -17.82
C ALA A 33 45.01 9.33 -17.56
N GLU A 34 44.27 8.43 -18.23
CA GLU A 34 44.50 6.98 -18.17
C GLU A 34 45.90 6.60 -18.59
N SER A 35 46.38 7.13 -19.74
CA SER A 35 47.71 6.90 -20.24
C SER A 35 48.80 7.31 -19.23
N ALA A 36 48.64 8.50 -18.61
CA ALA A 36 49.58 8.98 -17.60
C ALA A 36 49.62 8.06 -16.37
N TYR A 37 48.49 7.65 -15.84
CA TYR A 37 48.41 6.76 -14.67
C TYR A 37 48.97 5.36 -15.00
N ARG A 38 48.68 4.79 -16.17
CA ARG A 38 49.20 3.50 -16.59
C ARG A 38 50.74 3.54 -16.80
N ARG A 39 51.28 4.65 -17.25
CA ARG A 39 52.74 4.83 -17.34
C ARG A 39 53.41 4.75 -15.98
N VAL A 40 52.80 5.39 -14.95
CA VAL A 40 53.29 5.26 -13.58
C VAL A 40 53.26 3.81 -13.11
N LEU A 41 52.18 3.08 -13.40
CA LEU A 41 52.03 1.68 -12.98
C LEU A 41 52.94 0.72 -13.74
N ALA A 42 53.41 1.06 -14.94
CA ALA A 42 54.36 0.25 -15.69
C ALA A 42 55.70 0.15 -14.95
N ASP A 43 56.15 1.25 -14.34
CA ASP A 43 57.42 1.29 -13.58
C ASP A 43 57.17 1.02 -12.07
N HIS A 44 56.02 1.39 -11.56
CA HIS A 44 55.63 1.28 -10.15
C HIS A 44 54.27 0.61 -9.99
N PRO A 45 54.12 -0.71 -10.13
CA PRO A 45 52.84 -1.44 -10.20
C PRO A 45 51.97 -1.32 -8.95
N ARG A 46 52.52 -0.89 -7.82
CA ARG A 46 51.82 -0.69 -6.54
C ARG A 46 51.71 0.76 -6.11
N HIS A 47 51.88 1.72 -7.04
CA HIS A 47 51.77 3.13 -6.72
C HIS A 47 50.33 3.48 -6.30
N PRO A 48 50.07 3.85 -5.02
CA PRO A 48 48.73 3.91 -4.47
C PRO A 48 47.85 4.98 -5.14
N ASP A 49 48.41 6.17 -5.42
CA ASP A 49 47.66 7.26 -6.04
C ASP A 49 47.29 6.94 -7.49
N ALA A 50 48.24 6.35 -8.27
CA ALA A 50 47.95 5.98 -9.65
C ALA A 50 46.85 4.91 -9.74
N LEU A 51 46.86 3.91 -8.83
CA LEU A 51 45.84 2.89 -8.72
C LEU A 51 44.46 3.51 -8.30
N HIS A 52 44.46 4.38 -7.29
CA HIS A 52 43.24 5.07 -6.83
C HIS A 52 42.64 5.94 -7.94
N LEU A 53 43.45 6.71 -8.65
CA LEU A 53 43.02 7.61 -9.72
C LEU A 53 42.51 6.87 -10.95
N LEU A 54 43.14 5.72 -11.31
CA LEU A 54 42.57 4.82 -12.32
C LEU A 54 41.21 4.27 -11.90
N GLY A 55 41.04 3.90 -10.63
CA GLY A 55 39.77 3.47 -10.10
C GLY A 55 38.70 4.59 -10.18
N ALA A 56 39.07 5.82 -9.84
CA ALA A 56 38.18 6.99 -9.93
C ALA A 56 37.78 7.27 -11.39
N LEU A 57 38.73 7.18 -12.32
CA LEU A 57 38.51 7.34 -13.76
C LEU A 57 37.60 6.23 -14.31
N ALA A 58 37.80 4.98 -13.94
CA ALA A 58 36.95 3.85 -14.32
C ALA A 58 35.53 4.06 -13.84
N LEU A 59 35.35 4.58 -12.61
CA LEU A 59 34.04 4.90 -12.04
C LEU A 59 33.33 6.02 -12.82
N GLN A 60 34.06 7.04 -13.25
CA GLN A 60 33.53 8.13 -14.09
C GLN A 60 33.17 7.63 -15.49
N CYS A 61 33.92 6.70 -16.05
CA CYS A 61 33.63 6.05 -17.34
C CYS A 61 32.50 4.99 -17.27
N GLY A 62 31.81 4.84 -16.14
CA GLY A 62 30.70 3.89 -15.99
C GLY A 62 31.14 2.43 -15.84
N LYS A 63 32.40 2.16 -15.41
CA LYS A 63 32.99 0.83 -15.23
C LYS A 63 33.23 0.53 -13.73
N PRO A 64 32.15 0.37 -12.92
CA PRO A 64 32.31 0.23 -11.47
C PRO A 64 33.05 -1.06 -11.05
N ALA A 65 32.96 -2.13 -11.82
CA ALA A 65 33.70 -3.38 -11.53
C ALA A 65 35.20 -3.18 -11.63
N GLU A 66 35.70 -2.55 -12.72
CA GLU A 66 37.11 -2.21 -12.86
C GLU A 66 37.59 -1.25 -11.76
N ALA A 67 36.74 -0.28 -11.40
CA ALA A 67 37.02 0.66 -10.32
C ALA A 67 37.28 -0.05 -8.98
N VAL A 68 36.43 -1.03 -8.62
CA VAL A 68 36.60 -1.83 -7.40
C VAL A 68 37.94 -2.55 -7.39
N GLU A 69 38.35 -3.14 -8.50
CA GLU A 69 39.65 -3.88 -8.57
C GLU A 69 40.83 -2.93 -8.37
N TRP A 70 40.88 -1.80 -9.07
CA TRP A 70 41.95 -0.80 -8.92
C TRP A 70 41.98 -0.22 -7.50
N MET A 71 40.83 0.16 -6.92
CA MET A 71 40.77 0.75 -5.59
C MET A 71 41.15 -0.25 -4.49
N ARG A 72 40.78 -1.54 -4.62
CA ARG A 72 41.26 -2.58 -3.69
C ARG A 72 42.76 -2.77 -3.74
N GLN A 73 43.38 -2.65 -4.92
CA GLN A 73 44.84 -2.67 -5.04
C GLN A 73 45.46 -1.43 -4.39
N ALA A 74 44.88 -0.25 -4.60
CA ALA A 74 45.36 0.98 -3.96
C ALA A 74 45.31 0.89 -2.42
N ILE A 75 44.20 0.36 -1.85
CA ILE A 75 44.03 0.19 -0.39
C ILE A 75 45.06 -0.82 0.18
N ARG A 76 45.42 -1.87 -0.56
CA ARG A 76 46.50 -2.79 -0.12
C ARG A 76 47.85 -2.09 -0.01
N SER A 77 48.08 -1.07 -0.84
CA SER A 77 49.33 -0.30 -0.84
C SER A 77 49.34 0.88 0.14
N ALA A 78 48.13 1.48 0.37
CA ALA A 78 47.91 2.61 1.28
C ALA A 78 46.59 2.41 2.05
N PRO A 79 46.57 1.68 3.19
CA PRO A 79 45.37 1.32 3.92
C PRO A 79 44.74 2.48 4.74
N ASP A 80 45.36 3.63 4.71
CA ASP A 80 44.93 4.86 5.40
C ASP A 80 44.38 5.94 4.44
N ASN A 81 44.20 5.64 3.16
CA ASN A 81 43.66 6.56 2.17
C ASN A 81 42.12 6.64 2.28
N ALA A 82 41.61 7.63 3.03
CA ALA A 82 40.18 7.87 3.22
C ALA A 82 39.43 8.11 1.89
N ALA A 83 40.03 8.85 0.94
CA ALA A 83 39.42 9.15 -0.34
C ALA A 83 39.23 7.88 -1.20
N CYS A 84 40.19 6.96 -1.13
CA CYS A 84 40.10 5.70 -1.84
C CYS A 84 38.94 4.82 -1.31
N PHE A 85 38.77 4.73 0.02
CA PHE A 85 37.62 4.04 0.62
C PHE A 85 36.28 4.70 0.24
N SER A 86 36.20 6.04 0.20
CA SER A 86 35.02 6.78 -0.22
C SER A 86 34.64 6.46 -1.67
N ASN A 87 35.60 6.48 -2.59
CA ASN A 87 35.36 6.15 -4.00
C ASN A 87 35.03 4.67 -4.21
N LEU A 88 35.65 3.76 -3.43
CA LEU A 88 35.33 2.34 -3.44
C LEU A 88 33.86 2.12 -3.00
N ALA A 89 33.40 2.84 -1.99
CA ALA A 89 32.00 2.78 -1.56
C ALA A 89 31.03 3.20 -2.66
N SER A 90 31.37 4.27 -3.41
CA SER A 90 30.58 4.71 -4.56
C SER A 90 30.54 3.66 -5.68
N ALA A 91 31.68 3.00 -5.97
CA ALA A 91 31.75 1.92 -6.96
C ALA A 91 30.93 0.69 -6.54
N LEU A 92 31.04 0.27 -5.27
CA LEU A 92 30.29 -0.86 -4.71
C LEU A 92 28.77 -0.57 -4.69
N ARG A 93 28.36 0.66 -4.39
CA ARG A 93 26.96 1.10 -4.47
C ARG A 93 26.39 0.92 -5.87
N ARG A 94 27.13 1.33 -6.92
CA ARG A 94 26.70 1.15 -8.32
C ARG A 94 26.59 -0.32 -8.74
N LEU A 95 27.32 -1.21 -8.08
CA LEU A 95 27.23 -2.67 -8.26
C LEU A 95 26.15 -3.33 -7.39
N GLY A 96 25.40 -2.57 -6.59
CA GLY A 96 24.39 -3.12 -5.68
C GLY A 96 24.97 -3.79 -4.42
N ARG A 97 26.30 -3.74 -4.20
CA ARG A 97 27.02 -4.34 -3.05
C ARG A 97 26.95 -3.41 -1.84
N ARG A 98 25.73 -3.19 -1.35
CA ARG A 98 25.41 -2.11 -0.40
C ARG A 98 26.10 -2.27 0.95
N ASP A 99 26.16 -3.47 1.53
CA ASP A 99 26.78 -3.71 2.84
C ASP A 99 28.28 -3.42 2.82
N GLU A 100 28.97 -3.83 1.75
CA GLU A 100 30.39 -3.54 1.56
C GLU A 100 30.62 -2.03 1.37
N ALA A 101 29.73 -1.36 0.66
CA ALA A 101 29.78 0.09 0.51
C ALA A 101 29.66 0.81 1.87
N VAL A 102 28.74 0.36 2.76
CA VAL A 102 28.63 0.89 4.12
C VAL A 102 29.91 0.68 4.92
N ALA A 103 30.52 -0.51 4.84
CA ALA A 103 31.77 -0.80 5.54
C ALA A 103 32.92 0.12 5.05
N CYS A 104 33.04 0.35 3.74
CA CYS A 104 34.01 1.27 3.16
C CYS A 104 33.75 2.71 3.61
N CYS A 105 32.50 3.18 3.61
CA CYS A 105 32.14 4.51 4.10
C CYS A 105 32.52 4.70 5.59
N ARG A 106 32.23 3.71 6.44
CA ARG A 106 32.63 3.76 7.86
C ARG A 106 34.14 3.86 8.01
N ARG A 107 34.89 3.11 7.22
CA ARG A 107 36.35 3.17 7.26
C ARG A 107 36.87 4.53 6.78
N ALA A 108 36.31 5.09 5.69
CA ALA A 108 36.66 6.43 5.21
C ALA A 108 36.43 7.49 6.30
N LEU A 109 35.29 7.47 6.98
CA LEU A 109 34.97 8.41 8.06
C LEU A 109 35.77 8.19 9.35
N ALA A 110 36.26 6.96 9.58
CA ALA A 110 37.15 6.67 10.70
C ALA A 110 38.56 7.23 10.45
N LEU A 111 39.00 7.30 9.17
CA LEU A 111 40.29 7.87 8.76
C LEU A 111 40.22 9.40 8.64
N ASP A 112 39.16 9.92 8.05
CA ASP A 112 38.89 11.35 7.94
C ASP A 112 37.41 11.64 8.27
N ALA A 113 37.17 12.01 9.51
CA ALA A 113 35.84 12.35 10.01
C ALA A 113 35.22 13.59 9.36
N GLY A 114 36.03 14.45 8.74
CA GLY A 114 35.65 15.69 8.06
C GLY A 114 35.48 15.54 6.54
N SER A 115 35.70 14.36 6.00
CA SER A 115 35.60 14.12 4.55
C SER A 115 34.18 14.37 4.03
N ALA A 116 34.00 15.47 3.30
CA ALA A 116 32.71 15.82 2.68
C ALA A 116 32.26 14.76 1.69
N ASP A 117 33.19 14.20 0.90
CA ASP A 117 32.91 13.17 -0.10
C ASP A 117 32.47 11.86 0.56
N ALA A 118 33.13 11.47 1.66
CA ALA A 118 32.72 10.30 2.41
C ALA A 118 31.34 10.46 3.05
N LEU A 119 31.04 11.64 3.62
CA LEU A 119 29.71 11.95 4.18
C LEU A 119 28.63 11.91 3.12
N ASN A 120 28.89 12.44 1.93
CA ASN A 120 27.95 12.41 0.81
C ASN A 120 27.72 10.96 0.32
N ASN A 121 28.80 10.18 0.16
CA ASN A 121 28.69 8.80 -0.30
C ASN A 121 27.96 7.92 0.72
N VAL A 122 28.25 8.08 2.03
CA VAL A 122 27.54 7.32 3.07
C VAL A 122 26.04 7.68 3.08
N ALA A 123 25.68 8.94 2.90
CA ALA A 123 24.28 9.37 2.85
C ALA A 123 23.54 8.70 1.67
N ASN A 124 24.16 8.68 0.49
CA ASN A 124 23.60 8.03 -0.69
C ASN A 124 23.41 6.52 -0.48
N VAL A 125 24.42 5.82 0.07
CA VAL A 125 24.31 4.38 0.35
C VAL A 125 23.24 4.08 1.38
N LEU A 126 23.13 4.88 2.45
CA LEU A 126 22.12 4.73 3.49
C LEU A 126 20.70 5.01 2.96
N SER A 127 20.56 5.99 2.06
CA SER A 127 19.29 6.25 1.37
C SER A 127 18.86 5.06 0.50
N ASP A 128 19.77 4.46 -0.26
CA ASP A 128 19.52 3.25 -1.08
C ASP A 128 19.14 2.02 -0.24
N LEU A 129 19.53 2.00 1.04
CA LEU A 129 19.17 0.97 2.03
C LEU A 129 17.88 1.27 2.79
N GLY A 130 17.20 2.39 2.49
CA GLY A 130 16.02 2.83 3.24
C GLY A 130 16.32 3.37 4.64
N ARG A 131 17.59 3.55 5.01
CA ARG A 131 18.04 4.06 6.32
C ARG A 131 18.06 5.60 6.30
N HIS A 132 16.88 6.19 6.10
CA HIS A 132 16.75 7.61 5.83
C HIS A 132 17.18 8.52 7.00
N GLY A 133 16.95 8.09 8.26
CA GLY A 133 17.38 8.82 9.44
C GLY A 133 18.90 8.92 9.58
N ASP A 134 19.62 7.83 9.25
CA ASP A 134 21.07 7.81 9.24
C ASP A 134 21.63 8.66 8.09
N ALA A 135 21.01 8.59 6.91
CA ALA A 135 21.34 9.41 5.76
C ALA A 135 21.20 10.91 6.08
N ALA A 136 20.09 11.31 6.72
CA ALA A 136 19.87 12.68 7.18
C ALA A 136 20.94 13.13 8.18
N THR A 137 21.39 12.24 9.06
CA THR A 137 22.47 12.56 10.01
C THR A 137 23.80 12.83 9.30
N ALA A 138 24.16 12.02 8.30
CA ALA A 138 25.36 12.24 7.49
C ALA A 138 25.29 13.56 6.69
N LEU A 139 24.14 13.85 6.06
CA LEU A 139 23.92 15.08 5.29
C LEU A 139 23.95 16.34 6.18
N ARG A 140 23.37 16.31 7.38
CA ARG A 140 23.49 17.40 8.35
C ARG A 140 24.94 17.67 8.71
N ARG A 141 25.73 16.64 8.92
CA ARG A 141 27.15 16.77 9.21
C ARG A 141 27.92 17.38 8.02
N LEU A 142 27.60 16.94 6.80
CA LEU A 142 28.15 17.49 5.56
C LEU A 142 27.80 19.00 5.43
N LEU A 143 26.55 19.36 5.65
CA LEU A 143 26.08 20.75 5.52
C LEU A 143 26.63 21.69 6.61
N ARG A 144 27.07 21.16 7.77
CA ARG A 144 27.83 21.96 8.75
C ARG A 144 29.22 22.33 8.22
N LEU A 145 29.85 21.46 7.44
CA LEU A 145 31.16 21.70 6.83
C LEU A 145 31.05 22.60 5.59
N LYS A 146 29.99 22.38 4.80
CA LYS A 146 29.75 23.08 3.52
C LYS A 146 28.28 23.53 3.42
N PRO A 147 27.89 24.63 4.09
CA PRO A 147 26.50 25.10 4.16
C PRO A 147 25.88 25.48 2.81
N GLN A 148 26.71 25.84 1.83
CA GLN A 148 26.29 26.30 0.49
C GLN A 148 25.85 25.19 -0.46
N LEU A 149 25.92 23.92 -0.06
CA LEU A 149 25.56 22.79 -0.93
C LEU A 149 24.04 22.63 -1.03
N THR A 150 23.45 23.22 -2.07
CA THR A 150 21.99 23.21 -2.31
C THR A 150 21.44 21.83 -2.61
N ASP A 151 22.14 21.02 -3.42
CA ASP A 151 21.72 19.67 -3.78
C ASP A 151 21.69 18.73 -2.57
N GLN A 152 22.71 18.83 -1.70
CA GLN A 152 22.78 18.02 -0.47
C GLN A 152 21.72 18.46 0.55
N ARG A 153 21.36 19.75 0.58
CA ARG A 153 20.23 20.21 1.39
C ARG A 153 18.90 19.68 0.89
N LEU A 154 18.72 19.60 -0.42
CA LEU A 154 17.56 18.96 -1.01
C LEU A 154 17.50 17.47 -0.66
N LEU A 155 18.62 16.75 -0.77
CA LEU A 155 18.72 15.34 -0.36
C LEU A 155 18.44 15.16 1.14
N LEU A 156 18.91 16.08 2.01
CA LEU A 156 18.58 16.07 3.43
C LEU A 156 17.08 16.19 3.65
N ALA A 157 16.42 17.12 2.98
CA ALA A 157 14.98 17.30 3.10
C ALA A 157 14.22 16.06 2.64
N GLN A 158 14.61 15.44 1.52
CA GLN A 158 14.03 14.19 1.05
C GLN A 158 14.19 13.05 2.06
N ALA A 159 15.40 12.88 2.60
CA ALA A 159 15.67 11.87 3.62
C ALA A 159 14.81 12.09 4.88
N LEU A 160 14.63 13.35 5.32
CA LEU A 160 13.80 13.71 6.45
C LEU A 160 12.31 13.42 6.20
N ILE A 161 11.79 13.68 4.99
CA ILE A 161 10.41 13.36 4.62
C ILE A 161 10.18 11.85 4.68
N LEU A 162 11.13 11.06 4.16
CA LEU A 162 11.04 9.60 4.14
C LEU A 162 11.21 8.98 5.53
N ASP A 163 11.96 9.65 6.42
CA ASP A 163 12.13 9.29 7.83
C ASP A 163 10.93 9.71 8.73
N GLY A 164 9.89 10.32 8.15
CA GLY A 164 8.72 10.80 8.89
C GLY A 164 8.91 12.14 9.62
N ARG A 165 10.00 12.86 9.38
CA ARG A 165 10.38 14.12 10.04
C ARG A 165 10.09 15.32 9.13
N ALA A 166 8.84 15.41 8.67
CA ALA A 166 8.43 16.36 7.64
C ALA A 166 8.57 17.85 8.08
N GLU A 167 8.36 18.17 9.36
CA GLU A 167 8.61 19.53 9.88
C GLU A 167 10.07 19.96 9.72
N ALA A 168 11.02 19.09 10.09
CA ALA A 168 12.43 19.38 9.92
C ALA A 168 12.84 19.50 8.44
N ALA A 169 12.16 18.78 7.55
CA ALA A 169 12.36 18.94 6.12
C ALA A 169 11.90 20.31 5.61
N ILE A 170 10.77 20.81 6.10
CA ILE A 170 10.26 22.15 5.76
C ILE A 170 11.27 23.22 6.14
N GLU A 171 11.87 23.14 7.33
CA GLU A 171 12.91 24.10 7.76
C GLU A 171 14.09 24.11 6.77
N GLU A 172 14.63 22.96 6.40
CA GLU A 172 15.75 22.85 5.45
C GLU A 172 15.37 23.33 4.04
N LEU A 173 14.14 23.08 3.59
CA LEU A 173 13.65 23.54 2.30
C LEU A 173 13.42 25.06 2.27
N MET A 174 12.99 25.67 3.36
CA MET A 174 12.89 27.12 3.47
C MET A 174 14.26 27.78 3.40
N VAL A 175 15.28 27.21 4.06
CA VAL A 175 16.67 27.66 3.90
C VAL A 175 17.12 27.52 2.44
N LEU A 176 16.80 26.40 1.78
CA LEU A 176 17.14 26.19 0.37
C LEU A 176 16.49 27.25 -0.54
N LEU A 177 15.23 27.58 -0.32
CA LEU A 177 14.55 28.63 -1.10
C LEU A 177 15.13 30.03 -0.85
N GLY A 178 15.69 30.29 0.33
CA GLY A 178 16.47 31.51 0.58
C GLY A 178 17.74 31.60 -0.28
N MET A 179 18.33 30.47 -0.64
CA MET A 179 19.51 30.35 -1.51
C MET A 179 19.17 30.24 -3.00
N ALA A 180 18.07 29.55 -3.33
CA ALA A 180 17.61 29.25 -4.69
C ALA A 180 16.09 29.46 -4.79
N PRO A 181 15.58 30.71 -4.92
CA PRO A 181 14.15 31.01 -4.88
C PRO A 181 13.30 30.40 -5.98
N SER A 182 13.91 30.00 -7.09
CA SER A 182 13.21 29.36 -8.24
C SER A 182 13.33 27.84 -8.26
N SER A 183 13.78 27.21 -7.17
CA SER A 183 13.98 25.75 -7.11
C SER A 183 12.66 24.99 -7.14
N VAL A 184 12.31 24.47 -8.32
CA VAL A 184 11.13 23.60 -8.53
C VAL A 184 11.15 22.40 -7.56
N ALA A 185 12.31 21.77 -7.41
CA ALA A 185 12.48 20.63 -6.53
C ALA A 185 12.22 20.98 -5.05
N ALA A 186 12.62 22.19 -4.60
CA ALA A 186 12.35 22.63 -3.24
C ALA A 186 10.84 22.82 -3.01
N TYR A 187 10.15 23.49 -3.92
CA TYR A 187 8.69 23.65 -3.84
C TYR A 187 7.96 22.32 -3.91
N ALA A 188 8.37 21.39 -4.79
CA ALA A 188 7.77 20.06 -4.89
C ALA A 188 7.93 19.26 -3.59
N ASN A 189 9.12 19.30 -2.97
CA ASN A 189 9.36 18.63 -1.68
C ASN A 189 8.64 19.31 -0.51
N LEU A 190 8.44 20.65 -0.52
CA LEU A 190 7.56 21.33 0.44
C LEU A 190 6.12 20.82 0.30
N GLY A 191 5.62 20.70 -0.93
CA GLY A 191 4.31 20.10 -1.18
C GLY A 191 4.19 18.68 -0.59
N MET A 192 5.20 17.84 -0.82
CA MET A 192 5.25 16.49 -0.27
C MET A 192 5.31 16.49 1.27
N ALA A 193 6.11 17.34 1.88
CA ALA A 193 6.22 17.44 3.33
C ALA A 193 4.89 17.88 3.98
N HIS A 194 4.24 18.92 3.43
CA HIS A 194 2.93 19.36 3.91
C HIS A 194 1.85 18.28 3.74
N ARG A 195 1.83 17.56 2.61
CA ARG A 195 0.91 16.45 2.41
C ARG A 195 1.11 15.35 3.46
N ARG A 196 2.37 15.00 3.80
CA ARG A 196 2.68 14.01 4.86
C ARG A 196 2.18 14.44 6.24
N LEU A 197 2.08 15.74 6.50
CA LEU A 197 1.55 16.33 7.73
C LEU A 197 0.02 16.48 7.71
N GLY A 198 -0.67 16.00 6.68
CA GLY A 198 -2.12 16.19 6.52
C GLY A 198 -2.53 17.61 6.13
N ARG A 199 -1.58 18.48 5.79
CA ARG A 199 -1.81 19.87 5.38
C ARG A 199 -1.96 19.96 3.87
N ALA A 200 -3.04 19.34 3.35
CA ALA A 200 -3.21 19.12 1.91
C ALA A 200 -3.39 20.42 1.11
N GLU A 201 -4.08 21.43 1.65
CA GLU A 201 -4.24 22.73 0.98
C GLU A 201 -2.91 23.50 0.87
N GLU A 202 -2.06 23.41 1.88
CA GLU A 202 -0.69 23.94 1.82
C GLU A 202 0.12 23.22 0.75
N ALA A 203 0.02 21.90 0.68
CA ALA A 203 0.70 21.12 -0.34
C ALA A 203 0.28 21.55 -1.76
N VAL A 204 -1.00 21.77 -2.01
CA VAL A 204 -1.52 22.29 -3.29
C VAL A 204 -0.87 23.65 -3.63
N ARG A 205 -0.76 24.56 -2.65
CA ARG A 205 -0.11 25.87 -2.88
C ARG A 205 1.33 25.71 -3.32
N TYR A 206 2.12 24.88 -2.64
CA TYR A 206 3.53 24.67 -2.97
C TYR A 206 3.73 23.96 -4.32
N TYR A 207 2.90 22.97 -4.66
CA TYR A 207 2.95 22.36 -6.01
C TYR A 207 2.59 23.36 -7.11
N ARG A 208 1.62 24.25 -6.88
CA ARG A 208 1.31 25.34 -7.82
C ARG A 208 2.46 26.33 -7.98
N CYS A 209 3.19 26.65 -6.89
CA CYS A 209 4.42 27.44 -6.98
C CYS A 209 5.46 26.71 -7.85
N ALA A 210 5.68 25.40 -7.65
CA ALA A 210 6.60 24.62 -8.48
C ALA A 210 6.22 24.68 -9.97
N LEU A 211 4.93 24.52 -10.28
CA LEU A 211 4.42 24.61 -11.66
C LEU A 211 4.47 26.03 -12.23
N GLY A 212 4.55 27.07 -11.39
CA GLY A 212 4.81 28.44 -11.83
C GLY A 212 6.19 28.59 -12.47
N PHE A 213 7.19 27.82 -12.03
CA PHE A 213 8.54 27.79 -12.60
C PHE A 213 8.71 26.70 -13.68
N ALA A 214 7.99 25.59 -13.58
CA ALA A 214 8.02 24.48 -14.53
C ALA A 214 6.60 23.97 -14.84
N PRO A 215 5.83 24.63 -15.71
CA PRO A 215 4.40 24.34 -15.93
C PRO A 215 4.09 22.93 -16.44
N GLY A 216 5.07 22.28 -17.05
CA GLY A 216 4.93 20.94 -17.62
C GLY A 216 5.63 19.82 -16.84
N ASP A 217 6.10 20.06 -15.61
CA ASP A 217 6.77 19.02 -14.83
C ASP A 217 5.80 17.88 -14.51
N PRO A 218 6.01 16.66 -15.09
CA PRO A 218 5.05 15.56 -14.94
C PRO A 218 4.99 15.01 -13.52
N GLY A 219 6.10 15.05 -12.78
CA GLY A 219 6.17 14.59 -11.39
C GLY A 219 5.39 15.51 -10.45
N VAL A 220 5.54 16.82 -10.62
CA VAL A 220 4.80 17.82 -9.84
C VAL A 220 3.31 17.76 -10.15
N LEU A 221 2.93 17.65 -11.45
CA LEU A 221 1.54 17.49 -11.87
C LEU A 221 0.90 16.23 -11.28
N ASN A 222 1.61 15.09 -11.29
CA ASN A 222 1.15 13.86 -10.67
C ASN A 222 0.94 14.03 -9.15
N ASN A 223 1.89 14.62 -8.44
CA ASN A 223 1.80 14.83 -6.99
C ASN A 223 0.68 15.82 -6.61
N LEU A 224 0.49 16.87 -7.41
CA LEU A 224 -0.65 17.78 -7.26
C LEU A 224 -1.96 17.03 -7.46
N GLY A 225 -2.07 16.21 -8.51
CA GLY A 225 -3.25 15.38 -8.78
C GLY A 225 -3.61 14.47 -7.61
N VAL A 226 -2.63 13.75 -7.05
CA VAL A 226 -2.83 12.89 -5.86
C VAL A 226 -3.31 13.71 -4.66
N THR A 227 -2.74 14.89 -4.44
CA THR A 227 -3.14 15.77 -3.32
C THR A 227 -4.56 16.32 -3.51
N LEU A 228 -4.93 16.68 -4.73
CA LEU A 228 -6.29 17.11 -5.06
C LEU A 228 -7.30 15.98 -4.90
N GLN A 229 -6.93 14.74 -5.23
CA GLN A 229 -7.75 13.55 -4.99
C GLN A 229 -7.97 13.32 -3.48
N ASP A 230 -6.93 13.47 -2.64
CA ASP A 230 -7.05 13.41 -1.19
C ASP A 230 -8.06 14.46 -0.64
N LEU A 231 -8.12 15.63 -1.28
CA LEU A 231 -9.09 16.70 -0.96
C LEU A 231 -10.49 16.49 -1.58
N GLY A 232 -10.69 15.42 -2.36
CA GLY A 232 -11.95 15.18 -3.08
C GLY A 232 -12.18 16.08 -4.31
N ARG A 233 -11.18 16.87 -4.71
CA ARG A 233 -11.22 17.77 -5.90
C ARG A 233 -10.91 16.98 -7.17
N LEU A 234 -11.78 16.00 -7.49
CA LEU A 234 -11.51 14.94 -8.45
C LEU A 234 -11.33 15.45 -9.89
N ASP A 235 -12.11 16.43 -10.34
CA ASP A 235 -12.00 16.95 -11.70
C ASP A 235 -10.66 17.67 -11.93
N GLU A 236 -10.18 18.41 -10.93
CA GLU A 236 -8.85 19.04 -10.97
C GLU A 236 -7.74 17.99 -10.95
N ALA A 237 -7.89 16.94 -10.14
CA ALA A 237 -6.95 15.83 -10.11
C ALA A 237 -6.82 15.14 -11.47
N VAL A 238 -7.95 14.83 -12.11
CA VAL A 238 -8.01 14.25 -13.46
C VAL A 238 -7.30 15.14 -14.48
N ALA A 239 -7.52 16.47 -14.43
CA ALA A 239 -6.85 17.41 -15.32
C ALA A 239 -5.33 17.37 -15.16
N CYS A 240 -4.83 17.37 -13.89
CA CYS A 240 -3.40 17.27 -13.60
C CYS A 240 -2.79 15.95 -14.09
N PHE A 241 -3.44 14.81 -13.82
CA PHE A 241 -2.94 13.51 -14.30
C PHE A 241 -2.92 13.42 -15.82
N ARG A 242 -3.96 13.89 -16.52
CA ARG A 242 -4.00 13.92 -18.00
C ARG A 242 -2.88 14.78 -18.57
N GLN A 243 -2.61 15.93 -17.97
CA GLN A 243 -1.50 16.78 -18.38
C GLN A 243 -0.15 16.09 -18.11
N SER A 244 0.03 15.44 -16.97
CA SER A 244 1.24 14.68 -16.66
C SER A 244 1.48 13.55 -17.67
N ILE A 245 0.43 12.78 -18.05
CA ILE A 245 0.53 11.72 -19.07
C ILE A 245 0.87 12.31 -20.45
N ALA A 246 0.32 13.47 -20.81
CA ALA A 246 0.65 14.13 -22.07
C ALA A 246 2.14 14.50 -22.16
N MET A 247 2.76 14.89 -21.03
CA MET A 247 4.18 15.20 -20.94
C MET A 247 5.05 13.94 -20.86
N GLN A 248 4.58 12.89 -20.17
CA GLN A 248 5.29 11.63 -19.97
C GLN A 248 4.37 10.42 -20.15
N PRO A 249 4.08 10.00 -21.40
CA PRO A 249 3.13 8.91 -21.67
C PRO A 249 3.50 7.54 -21.08
N GLY A 250 4.79 7.31 -20.80
CA GLY A 250 5.33 6.06 -20.21
C GLY A 250 5.26 5.97 -18.70
N ALA A 251 4.64 6.94 -18.00
CA ALA A 251 4.57 6.95 -16.54
C ALA A 251 3.45 6.01 -16.01
N ALA A 252 3.77 4.74 -15.74
CA ALA A 252 2.82 3.73 -15.26
C ALA A 252 2.03 4.20 -14.02
N HIS A 253 2.71 4.78 -13.04
CA HIS A 253 2.07 5.28 -11.81
C HIS A 253 1.06 6.40 -12.08
N THR A 254 1.29 7.27 -13.08
CA THR A 254 0.32 8.34 -13.40
C THR A 254 -0.93 7.76 -14.06
N HIS A 255 -0.79 6.74 -14.93
CA HIS A 255 -1.93 6.00 -15.46
C HIS A 255 -2.74 5.32 -14.37
N LEU A 256 -2.06 4.69 -13.40
CA LEU A 256 -2.70 4.11 -12.21
C LEU A 256 -3.47 5.17 -11.41
N ASN A 257 -2.83 6.30 -11.09
CA ASN A 257 -3.46 7.37 -10.30
C ASN A 257 -4.69 7.95 -11.00
N LEU A 258 -4.61 8.17 -12.33
CA LEU A 258 -5.78 8.60 -13.13
C LEU A 258 -6.88 7.52 -13.10
N GLY A 259 -6.53 6.24 -13.18
CA GLY A 259 -7.48 5.12 -13.04
C GLY A 259 -8.18 5.10 -11.68
N LEU A 260 -7.45 5.35 -10.60
CA LEU A 260 -8.02 5.46 -9.24
C LEU A 260 -8.95 6.68 -9.11
N ALA A 261 -8.59 7.81 -9.72
CA ALA A 261 -9.48 8.98 -9.76
C ALA A 261 -10.75 8.70 -10.59
N ALA A 262 -10.64 7.96 -11.70
CA ALA A 262 -11.78 7.50 -12.48
C ALA A 262 -12.71 6.57 -11.69
N ARG A 263 -12.14 5.66 -10.86
CA ARG A 263 -12.92 4.84 -9.91
C ARG A 263 -13.72 5.72 -8.95
N ASP A 264 -13.09 6.71 -8.34
CA ASP A 264 -13.75 7.60 -7.39
C ASP A 264 -14.88 8.43 -8.03
N LEU A 265 -14.85 8.60 -9.35
CA LEU A 265 -15.90 9.19 -10.18
C LEU A 265 -16.88 8.16 -10.76
N MET A 266 -16.76 6.88 -10.42
CA MET A 266 -17.53 5.77 -10.99
C MET A 266 -17.43 5.64 -12.52
N ARG A 267 -16.33 6.10 -13.12
CA ARG A 267 -16.01 5.92 -14.56
C ARG A 267 -15.24 4.59 -14.73
N ILE A 268 -15.92 3.48 -14.50
CA ILE A 268 -15.27 2.16 -14.35
C ILE A 268 -14.58 1.71 -15.64
N ASP A 269 -15.19 1.92 -16.81
CA ASP A 269 -14.58 1.54 -18.09
C ASP A 269 -13.29 2.34 -18.36
N GLU A 270 -13.27 3.64 -18.01
CA GLU A 270 -12.06 4.49 -18.07
C GLU A 270 -11.00 3.98 -17.08
N MET A 271 -11.40 3.60 -15.84
CA MET A 271 -10.51 2.99 -14.86
C MET A 271 -9.82 1.73 -15.41
N ILE A 272 -10.59 0.79 -15.98
CA ILE A 272 -10.07 -0.47 -16.55
C ILE A 272 -9.06 -0.16 -17.69
N ALA A 273 -9.39 0.73 -18.59
CA ALA A 273 -8.51 1.10 -19.71
C ALA A 273 -7.18 1.70 -19.23
N LEU A 274 -7.23 2.57 -18.21
CA LEU A 274 -6.06 3.23 -17.64
C LEU A 274 -5.19 2.27 -16.82
N THR A 275 -5.79 1.42 -16.00
CA THR A 275 -5.04 0.43 -15.20
C THR A 275 -4.43 -0.66 -16.08
N ARG A 276 -5.10 -1.11 -17.15
CA ARG A 276 -4.50 -1.97 -18.18
C ARG A 276 -3.31 -1.28 -18.87
N SER A 277 -3.37 0.02 -19.09
CA SER A 277 -2.21 0.78 -19.61
C SER A 277 -1.07 0.82 -18.62
N ALA A 278 -1.34 1.02 -17.33
CA ALA A 278 -0.33 0.97 -16.27
C ALA A 278 0.36 -0.40 -16.20
N VAL A 279 -0.41 -1.50 -16.25
CA VAL A 279 0.11 -2.89 -16.28
C VAL A 279 0.99 -3.15 -17.52
N ARG A 280 0.58 -2.65 -18.70
CA ARG A 280 1.43 -2.79 -19.90
C ARG A 280 2.73 -2.01 -19.81
N LEU A 281 2.74 -0.84 -19.17
CA LEU A 281 3.93 0.00 -18.99
C LEU A 281 4.87 -0.56 -17.92
N ASP A 282 4.32 -1.12 -16.86
CA ASP A 282 5.07 -1.80 -15.81
C ASP A 282 4.32 -3.08 -15.37
N PRO A 283 4.66 -4.24 -15.95
CA PRO A 283 4.04 -5.52 -15.60
C PRO A 283 4.36 -6.02 -14.18
N SER A 284 5.26 -5.37 -13.46
CA SER A 284 5.60 -5.72 -12.08
C SER A 284 4.87 -4.86 -11.04
N LEU A 285 4.10 -3.86 -11.46
CA LEU A 285 3.41 -2.92 -10.58
C LEU A 285 2.16 -3.56 -9.98
N ALA A 286 2.31 -4.16 -8.78
CA ALA A 286 1.25 -4.90 -8.09
C ALA A 286 0.01 -4.03 -7.80
N GLU A 287 0.19 -2.75 -7.53
CA GLU A 287 -0.88 -1.79 -7.32
C GLU A 287 -1.75 -1.60 -8.58
N ALA A 288 -1.15 -1.64 -9.78
CA ALA A 288 -1.89 -1.52 -11.04
C ALA A 288 -2.72 -2.77 -11.32
N HIS A 289 -2.18 -3.95 -11.07
CA HIS A 289 -2.90 -5.23 -11.16
C HIS A 289 -4.08 -5.26 -10.17
N THR A 290 -3.85 -4.88 -8.92
CA THR A 290 -4.90 -4.85 -7.89
C THR A 290 -5.99 -3.83 -8.24
N ALA A 291 -5.63 -2.67 -8.79
CA ALA A 291 -6.60 -1.68 -9.26
C ALA A 291 -7.38 -2.18 -10.48
N LEU A 292 -6.73 -2.86 -11.43
CA LEU A 292 -7.38 -3.49 -12.58
C LEU A 292 -8.38 -4.55 -12.11
N SER A 293 -7.97 -5.43 -11.18
CA SER A 293 -8.84 -6.42 -10.55
C SER A 293 -10.12 -5.78 -10.01
N PHE A 294 -10.01 -4.68 -9.25
CA PHE A 294 -11.18 -3.99 -8.73
C PHE A 294 -12.13 -3.53 -9.85
N GLY A 295 -11.59 -2.95 -10.93
CA GLY A 295 -12.38 -2.51 -12.08
C GLY A 295 -13.11 -3.65 -12.79
N LEU A 296 -12.43 -4.79 -12.97
CA LEU A 296 -13.00 -5.99 -13.59
C LEU A 296 -14.08 -6.63 -12.70
N LEU A 297 -13.78 -6.81 -11.41
CA LEU A 297 -14.70 -7.43 -10.46
C LEU A 297 -15.98 -6.61 -10.27
N ILE A 298 -15.91 -5.28 -10.22
CA ILE A 298 -17.10 -4.42 -10.08
C ILE A 298 -17.99 -4.45 -11.34
N LYS A 299 -17.40 -4.75 -12.52
CA LYS A 299 -18.12 -4.98 -13.78
C LYS A 299 -18.69 -6.41 -13.89
N GLY A 300 -18.32 -7.31 -12.97
CA GLY A 300 -18.72 -8.72 -13.01
C GLY A 300 -17.84 -9.59 -13.92
N GLU A 301 -16.70 -9.08 -14.40
CA GLU A 301 -15.69 -9.83 -15.15
C GLU A 301 -14.80 -10.62 -14.18
N LEU A 302 -15.41 -11.67 -13.55
CA LEU A 302 -14.82 -12.32 -12.37
C LEU A 302 -13.58 -13.14 -12.68
N GLU A 303 -13.53 -13.82 -13.85
CA GLU A 303 -12.41 -14.70 -14.21
C GLU A 303 -11.09 -13.92 -14.30
N GLU A 304 -11.03 -12.88 -15.14
CA GLU A 304 -9.86 -12.01 -15.26
C GLU A 304 -9.66 -11.21 -13.96
N GLY A 305 -10.75 -10.72 -13.36
CA GLY A 305 -10.71 -9.96 -12.14
C GLY A 305 -10.07 -10.68 -10.96
N PHE A 306 -10.39 -11.95 -10.74
CA PHE A 306 -9.76 -12.74 -9.67
C PHE A 306 -8.34 -13.19 -10.03
N ALA A 307 -8.02 -13.38 -11.30
CA ALA A 307 -6.64 -13.62 -11.72
C ALA A 307 -5.74 -12.43 -11.38
N GLU A 308 -6.19 -11.21 -11.69
CA GLU A 308 -5.51 -9.97 -11.34
C GLU A 308 -5.48 -9.73 -9.80
N TYR A 309 -6.49 -10.23 -9.07
CA TYR A 309 -6.56 -10.11 -7.61
C TYR A 309 -5.46 -10.87 -6.86
N GLU A 310 -4.85 -11.87 -7.49
CA GLU A 310 -3.72 -12.61 -6.90
C GLU A 310 -2.49 -11.72 -6.65
N TRP A 311 -2.37 -10.59 -7.35
CA TRP A 311 -1.28 -9.63 -7.15
C TRP A 311 -1.36 -8.87 -5.82
N ARG A 312 -2.51 -8.91 -5.11
CA ARG A 312 -2.71 -8.21 -3.82
C ARG A 312 -1.63 -8.52 -2.79
N SER A 313 -1.18 -9.78 -2.73
CA SER A 313 -0.16 -10.23 -1.78
C SER A 313 1.25 -9.66 -2.06
N ARG A 314 1.47 -9.10 -3.26
CA ARG A 314 2.73 -8.48 -3.67
C ARG A 314 2.80 -7.00 -3.35
N MET A 315 1.69 -6.37 -2.99
CA MET A 315 1.66 -4.96 -2.59
C MET A 315 2.53 -4.74 -1.34
N ALA A 316 3.23 -3.60 -1.30
CA ALA A 316 4.08 -3.25 -0.17
C ALA A 316 3.26 -2.98 1.11
N ASP A 317 2.05 -2.44 0.96
CA ASP A 317 1.11 -2.13 2.05
C ASP A 317 -0.02 -3.16 2.20
N PHE A 318 0.22 -4.42 1.80
CA PHE A 318 -0.77 -5.48 1.96
C PHE A 318 -1.20 -5.60 3.44
N PRO A 319 -2.52 -5.49 3.73
CA PRO A 319 -3.00 -5.28 5.09
C PRO A 319 -2.92 -6.52 6.00
N SER A 320 -2.55 -7.68 5.44
CA SER A 320 -2.44 -8.92 6.19
C SER A 320 -0.99 -9.34 6.38
N PRO A 321 -0.62 -9.91 7.55
CA PRO A 321 0.70 -10.49 7.73
C PRO A 321 0.95 -11.59 6.69
N ARG A 322 2.13 -11.58 6.07
CA ARG A 322 2.54 -12.68 5.20
C ARG A 322 2.68 -13.95 6.03
N ARG A 323 1.94 -14.99 5.64
CA ARG A 323 1.95 -16.28 6.31
C ARG A 323 3.02 -17.18 5.70
N SER A 324 3.57 -18.04 6.54
CA SER A 324 4.50 -19.08 6.12
C SER A 324 4.02 -20.42 6.68
N PHE A 325 3.75 -21.35 5.80
CA PHE A 325 3.29 -22.70 6.15
C PHE A 325 4.32 -23.73 5.70
N ALA A 326 4.37 -24.88 6.37
CA ALA A 326 5.25 -25.98 5.99
C ALA A 326 4.81 -26.71 4.70
N SER A 327 3.50 -26.70 4.42
CA SER A 327 2.91 -27.28 3.21
C SER A 327 3.14 -26.35 2.00
N PRO A 328 3.11 -26.88 0.76
CA PRO A 328 3.15 -26.05 -0.43
C PRO A 328 1.86 -25.23 -0.62
N PRO A 329 1.92 -24.07 -1.30
CA PRO A 329 0.71 -23.38 -1.75
C PRO A 329 -0.05 -24.25 -2.76
N TRP A 330 -1.38 -24.20 -2.69
CA TRP A 330 -2.22 -24.94 -3.63
C TRP A 330 -2.21 -24.24 -5.00
N ASP A 331 -1.99 -25.02 -6.04
CA ASP A 331 -1.94 -24.57 -7.44
C ASP A 331 -3.24 -24.78 -8.23
N GLY A 332 -4.30 -25.31 -7.58
CA GLY A 332 -5.57 -25.68 -8.22
C GLY A 332 -5.64 -27.14 -8.65
N SER A 333 -4.59 -27.96 -8.42
CA SER A 333 -4.58 -29.40 -8.70
C SER A 333 -5.59 -30.18 -7.85
N ASP A 334 -5.91 -31.43 -8.26
CA ASP A 334 -6.83 -32.27 -7.51
C ASP A 334 -6.28 -32.63 -6.12
N LEU A 335 -7.09 -32.33 -5.10
CA LEU A 335 -6.83 -32.65 -3.70
C LEU A 335 -7.84 -33.62 -3.10
N THR A 336 -8.54 -34.42 -3.92
CA THR A 336 -9.48 -35.43 -3.43
C THR A 336 -8.84 -36.33 -2.37
N GLY A 337 -9.49 -36.44 -1.20
CA GLY A 337 -8.99 -37.19 -0.03
C GLY A 337 -7.84 -36.54 0.74
N ARG A 338 -7.34 -35.37 0.34
CA ARG A 338 -6.30 -34.61 1.02
C ARG A 338 -6.89 -33.47 1.85
N THR A 339 -6.05 -32.90 2.72
CA THR A 339 -6.42 -31.77 3.59
C THR A 339 -5.86 -30.47 3.05
N LEU A 340 -6.75 -29.51 2.77
CA LEU A 340 -6.39 -28.15 2.40
C LEU A 340 -6.65 -27.20 3.58
N LEU A 341 -5.60 -26.49 4.00
CA LEU A 341 -5.73 -25.36 4.93
C LEU A 341 -6.06 -24.11 4.12
N VAL A 342 -7.21 -23.50 4.38
CA VAL A 342 -7.55 -22.20 3.82
C VAL A 342 -7.49 -21.14 4.91
N HIS A 343 -6.67 -20.11 4.70
CA HIS A 343 -6.44 -19.09 5.70
C HIS A 343 -7.11 -17.77 5.35
N ASP A 344 -7.52 -17.03 6.36
CA ASP A 344 -8.10 -15.70 6.16
C ASP A 344 -7.04 -14.66 5.79
N GLU A 345 -7.50 -13.68 5.04
CA GLU A 345 -6.80 -12.44 4.70
C GLU A 345 -7.74 -11.26 4.85
N GLN A 346 -7.18 -10.05 4.95
CA GLN A 346 -7.92 -8.79 4.97
C GLN A 346 -8.92 -8.72 6.13
N GLY A 347 -10.19 -8.48 5.84
CA GLY A 347 -11.22 -8.23 6.85
C GLY A 347 -12.08 -9.45 7.19
N VAL A 348 -12.72 -9.39 8.36
CA VAL A 348 -13.66 -10.43 8.82
C VAL A 348 -14.83 -10.64 7.83
N GLY A 349 -15.26 -9.57 7.14
CA GLY A 349 -16.30 -9.67 6.11
C GLY A 349 -15.86 -10.51 4.91
N ASP A 350 -14.59 -10.43 4.54
CA ASP A 350 -14.00 -11.21 3.46
C ASP A 350 -13.97 -12.69 3.82
N THR A 351 -13.58 -13.01 5.04
CA THR A 351 -13.60 -14.38 5.56
C THR A 351 -15.01 -14.96 5.51
N ILE A 352 -16.03 -14.22 6.01
CA ILE A 352 -17.43 -14.65 5.95
C ILE A 352 -17.86 -14.89 4.51
N MET A 353 -17.55 -13.99 3.60
CA MET A 353 -17.95 -14.08 2.21
C MET A 353 -17.30 -15.27 1.50
N PHE A 354 -15.99 -15.43 1.62
CA PHE A 354 -15.24 -16.44 0.89
C PHE A 354 -15.33 -17.84 1.52
N ALA A 355 -15.74 -17.97 2.78
CA ALA A 355 -15.96 -19.26 3.43
C ALA A 355 -16.91 -20.18 2.63
N ARG A 356 -17.86 -19.61 1.87
CA ARG A 356 -18.76 -20.38 0.99
C ARG A 356 -18.05 -21.30 0.00
N PHE A 357 -16.86 -20.92 -0.46
CA PHE A 357 -16.08 -21.72 -1.40
C PHE A 357 -15.51 -23.00 -0.76
N ALA A 358 -15.37 -23.04 0.56
CA ALA A 358 -14.94 -24.23 1.27
C ALA A 358 -15.93 -25.40 1.09
N GLN A 359 -17.23 -25.11 0.98
CA GLN A 359 -18.24 -26.15 0.69
C GLN A 359 -18.12 -26.72 -0.72
N GLN A 360 -17.71 -25.92 -1.71
CA GLN A 360 -17.45 -26.42 -3.06
C GLN A 360 -16.25 -27.38 -3.10
N LEU A 361 -15.21 -27.09 -2.31
CA LEU A 361 -14.06 -27.98 -2.17
C LEU A 361 -14.43 -29.27 -1.47
N GLN A 362 -15.21 -29.19 -0.40
CA GLN A 362 -15.73 -30.36 0.31
C GLN A 362 -16.59 -31.24 -0.61
N ALA A 363 -17.44 -30.66 -1.45
CA ALA A 363 -18.23 -31.40 -2.45
C ALA A 363 -17.36 -32.11 -3.51
N ARG A 364 -16.09 -31.68 -3.68
CA ARG A 364 -15.07 -32.36 -4.51
C ARG A 364 -14.23 -33.38 -3.73
N GLY A 365 -14.60 -33.69 -2.47
CA GLY A 365 -13.92 -34.69 -1.64
C GLY A 365 -12.64 -34.16 -0.96
N VAL A 366 -12.43 -32.83 -0.90
CA VAL A 366 -11.31 -32.21 -0.19
C VAL A 366 -11.68 -32.03 1.27
N ARG A 367 -10.81 -32.40 2.20
CA ARG A 367 -10.96 -32.07 3.62
C ARG A 367 -10.48 -30.63 3.83
N VAL A 368 -11.36 -29.75 4.25
CA VAL A 368 -11.06 -28.31 4.39
C VAL A 368 -10.96 -27.94 5.85
N VAL A 369 -9.82 -27.36 6.22
CA VAL A 369 -9.60 -26.69 7.52
C VAL A 369 -9.53 -25.18 7.28
N ILE A 370 -10.30 -24.40 8.05
CA ILE A 370 -10.29 -22.93 7.96
C ILE A 370 -9.46 -22.36 9.11
N GLU A 371 -8.45 -21.57 8.79
CA GLU A 371 -7.73 -20.73 9.74
C GLU A 371 -8.27 -19.30 9.64
N CYS A 372 -8.75 -18.73 10.74
CA CYS A 372 -9.40 -17.44 10.72
C CYS A 372 -9.17 -16.59 12.00
N ASN A 373 -9.68 -15.36 11.97
CA ASN A 373 -9.75 -14.51 13.16
C ASN A 373 -10.55 -15.22 14.28
N SER A 374 -10.04 -15.15 15.54
CA SER A 374 -10.66 -15.81 16.70
C SER A 374 -12.14 -15.46 16.89
N GLN A 375 -12.57 -14.27 16.49
CA GLN A 375 -13.99 -13.85 16.56
C GLN A 375 -14.92 -14.62 15.62
N LEU A 376 -14.36 -15.35 14.64
CA LEU A 376 -15.13 -16.16 13.67
C LEU A 376 -15.08 -17.66 13.96
N VAL A 377 -14.15 -18.13 14.80
CA VAL A 377 -13.94 -19.57 15.01
C VAL A 377 -15.23 -20.27 15.39
N ARG A 378 -15.95 -19.75 16.38
CA ARG A 378 -17.20 -20.35 16.85
C ARG A 378 -18.28 -20.35 15.77
N LEU A 379 -18.44 -19.26 15.02
CA LEU A 379 -19.40 -19.17 13.92
C LEU A 379 -19.09 -20.16 12.81
N LEU A 380 -17.84 -20.22 12.36
CA LEU A 380 -17.44 -21.08 11.24
C LEU A 380 -17.36 -22.54 11.63
N SER A 381 -17.14 -22.88 12.91
CA SER A 381 -17.18 -24.26 13.40
C SER A 381 -18.56 -24.91 13.27
N ALA A 382 -19.62 -24.12 13.19
CA ALA A 382 -20.97 -24.60 12.91
C ALA A 382 -21.26 -24.81 11.41
N MET A 383 -20.28 -24.55 10.52
CA MET A 383 -20.45 -24.65 9.07
C MET A 383 -20.41 -26.12 8.65
N PRO A 384 -21.45 -26.62 7.92
CA PRO A 384 -21.49 -28.01 7.49
C PRO A 384 -20.35 -28.38 6.54
N GLY A 385 -19.76 -29.57 6.71
CA GLY A 385 -18.77 -30.12 5.82
C GLY A 385 -17.35 -29.61 5.98
N ILE A 386 -17.07 -28.79 7.00
CA ILE A 386 -15.72 -28.32 7.32
C ILE A 386 -15.07 -29.28 8.32
N GLU A 387 -13.85 -29.75 8.03
CA GLU A 387 -13.08 -30.67 8.88
C GLU A 387 -12.72 -30.03 10.23
N GLY A 388 -12.38 -28.76 10.22
CA GLY A 388 -12.05 -28.00 11.41
C GLY A 388 -11.89 -26.51 11.15
N VAL A 389 -11.97 -25.74 12.26
CA VAL A 389 -11.72 -24.29 12.25
C VAL A 389 -10.74 -23.99 13.37
N VAL A 390 -9.68 -23.26 13.05
CA VAL A 390 -8.64 -22.86 14.02
C VAL A 390 -8.43 -21.36 14.01
N SER A 391 -8.04 -20.83 15.14
CA SER A 391 -7.63 -19.43 15.23
C SER A 391 -6.27 -19.22 14.54
N ARG A 392 -6.08 -18.09 13.87
CA ARG A 392 -4.78 -17.71 13.28
C ARG A 392 -3.63 -17.60 14.30
N PHE A 393 -3.94 -17.61 15.60
CA PHE A 393 -2.97 -17.56 16.69
C PHE A 393 -2.62 -18.95 17.22
N ASP A 394 -3.34 -19.98 16.80
CA ASP A 394 -3.08 -21.36 17.17
C ASP A 394 -2.26 -22.07 16.06
N PRO A 395 -1.48 -23.09 16.38
CA PRO A 395 -0.81 -23.89 15.37
C PRO A 395 -1.83 -24.61 14.49
N PRO A 396 -1.71 -24.52 13.15
CA PRO A 396 -2.63 -25.22 12.28
C PRO A 396 -2.42 -26.75 12.38
N PRO A 397 -3.49 -27.55 12.22
CA PRO A 397 -3.36 -29.00 12.17
C PRO A 397 -2.57 -29.44 10.93
N PRO A 398 -2.13 -30.71 10.86
CA PRO A 398 -1.48 -31.26 9.67
C PRO A 398 -2.35 -31.09 8.43
N HIS A 399 -1.75 -30.61 7.33
CA HIS A 399 -2.42 -30.36 6.06
C HIS A 399 -1.45 -30.59 4.89
N ASP A 400 -2.00 -30.96 3.73
CA ASP A 400 -1.21 -31.32 2.54
C ASP A 400 -0.86 -30.11 1.67
N ALA A 401 -1.73 -29.09 1.65
CA ALA A 401 -1.54 -27.83 0.96
C ALA A 401 -2.22 -26.67 1.69
N HIS A 402 -1.88 -25.43 1.34
CA HIS A 402 -2.56 -24.25 1.87
C HIS A 402 -2.90 -23.26 0.75
N ASP A 403 -3.93 -22.43 0.95
CA ASP A 403 -4.23 -21.27 0.10
C ASP A 403 -4.98 -20.19 0.92
N ALA A 404 -5.06 -18.99 0.38
CA ALA A 404 -5.88 -17.94 0.94
C ALA A 404 -7.37 -18.15 0.57
N LEU A 405 -8.29 -17.90 1.51
CA LEU A 405 -9.74 -17.90 1.22
C LEU A 405 -10.10 -16.99 0.03
N ALA A 406 -9.44 -15.83 -0.07
CA ALA A 406 -9.66 -14.86 -1.14
C ALA A 406 -9.10 -15.29 -2.51
N SER A 407 -8.30 -16.38 -2.58
CA SER A 407 -7.80 -16.97 -3.82
C SER A 407 -8.70 -18.08 -4.36
N LEU A 408 -9.60 -18.64 -3.54
CA LEU A 408 -10.49 -19.73 -3.93
C LEU A 408 -11.36 -19.40 -5.16
N PRO A 409 -11.93 -18.20 -5.32
CA PRO A 409 -12.68 -17.86 -6.53
C PRO A 409 -11.86 -18.03 -7.80
N HIS A 410 -10.59 -17.62 -7.79
CA HIS A 410 -9.67 -17.83 -8.92
C HIS A 410 -9.39 -19.30 -9.14
N ARG A 411 -8.99 -20.04 -8.10
CA ARG A 411 -8.68 -21.47 -8.18
C ARG A 411 -9.85 -22.32 -8.69
N LEU A 412 -11.08 -21.90 -8.38
CA LEU A 412 -12.30 -22.61 -8.75
C LEU A 412 -12.92 -22.11 -10.06
N GLY A 413 -12.30 -21.16 -10.75
CA GLY A 413 -12.78 -20.62 -12.02
C GLY A 413 -14.14 -19.93 -11.90
N THR A 414 -14.34 -19.14 -10.84
CA THR A 414 -15.63 -18.51 -10.55
C THR A 414 -15.99 -17.45 -11.58
N MET A 415 -17.14 -17.62 -12.21
CA MET A 415 -17.77 -16.64 -13.12
C MET A 415 -19.03 -16.05 -12.46
N LEU A 416 -19.57 -14.98 -13.01
CA LEU A 416 -20.73 -14.29 -12.42
C LEU A 416 -21.93 -15.22 -12.18
N TYR A 417 -22.17 -16.16 -13.09
CA TYR A 417 -23.28 -17.13 -13.03
C TYR A 417 -22.94 -18.42 -12.28
N THR A 418 -21.68 -18.61 -11.86
CA THR A 418 -21.25 -19.78 -11.07
C THR A 418 -20.91 -19.41 -9.62
N ILE A 419 -21.19 -18.16 -9.21
CA ILE A 419 -21.04 -17.77 -7.80
C ILE A 419 -21.89 -18.74 -6.94
N PRO A 420 -21.31 -19.36 -5.89
CA PRO A 420 -22.11 -20.18 -4.95
C PRO A 420 -23.00 -19.27 -4.10
N ALA A 421 -24.19 -18.94 -4.65
CA ALA A 421 -25.12 -18.00 -4.04
C ALA A 421 -26.15 -18.65 -3.10
N ASP A 422 -26.09 -19.97 -2.96
CA ASP A 422 -26.96 -20.71 -2.05
C ASP A 422 -26.80 -20.23 -0.60
N THR A 423 -27.89 -19.82 0.00
CA THR A 423 -27.97 -19.35 1.39
C THR A 423 -29.12 -20.03 2.11
N PRO A 424 -29.00 -20.34 3.41
CA PRO A 424 -27.88 -20.06 4.28
C PRO A 424 -26.72 -21.07 4.11
N TYR A 425 -25.48 -20.57 4.02
CA TYR A 425 -24.28 -21.41 4.15
C TYR A 425 -23.63 -21.30 5.55
N LEU A 426 -24.03 -20.29 6.34
CA LEU A 426 -23.75 -20.18 7.78
C LEU A 426 -25.07 -20.28 8.57
N ARG A 427 -24.98 -20.76 9.80
CA ARG A 427 -26.11 -20.91 10.71
C ARG A 427 -25.71 -20.48 12.13
N ALA A 428 -26.66 -19.92 12.87
CA ALA A 428 -26.47 -19.70 14.30
C ALA A 428 -26.61 -21.00 15.08
N GLU A 429 -25.91 -21.11 16.20
CA GLU A 429 -26.11 -22.19 17.17
C GLU A 429 -27.54 -22.13 17.74
N PRO A 430 -28.32 -23.22 17.70
CA PRO A 430 -29.73 -23.20 18.10
C PRO A 430 -29.96 -22.75 19.55
N GLU A 431 -29.10 -23.21 20.48
CA GLU A 431 -29.20 -22.83 21.89
C GLU A 431 -28.92 -21.34 22.09
N LEU A 432 -27.93 -20.81 21.38
CA LEU A 432 -27.60 -19.40 21.41
C LEU A 432 -28.72 -18.54 20.80
N ALA A 433 -29.29 -18.98 19.69
CA ALA A 433 -30.44 -18.32 19.06
C ALA A 433 -31.65 -18.28 20.01
N THR A 434 -31.91 -19.36 20.75
CA THR A 434 -32.99 -19.43 21.77
C THR A 434 -32.71 -18.46 22.94
N ARG A 435 -31.49 -18.40 23.40
CA ARG A 435 -31.08 -17.46 24.47
C ARG A 435 -31.31 -16.01 24.03
N TRP A 436 -30.91 -15.66 22.82
CA TRP A 436 -31.13 -14.32 22.28
C TRP A 436 -32.62 -14.04 21.99
N ALA A 437 -33.39 -15.04 21.54
CA ALA A 437 -34.85 -14.88 21.40
C ALA A 437 -35.52 -14.42 22.72
N THR A 438 -35.13 -15.04 23.84
CA THR A 438 -35.61 -14.66 25.18
C THR A 438 -35.19 -13.25 25.55
N ARG A 439 -33.92 -12.88 25.29
CA ARG A 439 -33.37 -11.53 25.54
C ARG A 439 -34.08 -10.43 24.75
N LEU A 440 -34.46 -10.71 23.49
CA LEU A 440 -35.16 -9.78 22.60
C LEU A 440 -36.66 -9.58 23.01
N GLY A 441 -37.20 -10.46 23.85
CA GLY A 441 -38.57 -10.36 24.36
C GLY A 441 -39.65 -10.77 23.36
N PRO A 442 -40.92 -10.35 23.56
CA PRO A 442 -42.04 -10.71 22.69
C PRO A 442 -41.94 -10.04 21.30
N ARG A 443 -42.56 -10.68 20.30
CA ARG A 443 -42.49 -10.29 18.86
C ARG A 443 -43.68 -9.42 18.45
N GLU A 444 -43.88 -8.29 19.17
CA GLU A 444 -45.00 -7.39 18.95
C GLU A 444 -44.82 -6.40 17.78
N ARG A 445 -43.57 -6.11 17.44
CA ARG A 445 -43.19 -5.16 16.40
C ARG A 445 -42.19 -5.78 15.42
N LEU A 446 -42.02 -5.12 14.27
CA LEU A 446 -40.95 -5.50 13.30
C LEU A 446 -39.60 -5.30 13.96
N ARG A 447 -38.79 -6.35 14.03
CA ARG A 447 -37.44 -6.36 14.62
C ARG A 447 -36.39 -6.06 13.56
N VAL A 448 -35.71 -4.94 13.71
CA VAL A 448 -34.67 -4.49 12.76
C VAL A 448 -33.35 -4.38 13.47
N GLY A 449 -32.34 -5.10 12.99
CA GLY A 449 -30.96 -4.91 13.42
C GLY A 449 -30.31 -3.75 12.66
N LEU A 450 -29.56 -2.90 13.35
CA LEU A 450 -28.89 -1.75 12.75
C LEU A 450 -27.39 -1.75 13.01
N VAL A 451 -26.60 -1.58 11.94
CA VAL A 451 -25.13 -1.38 12.00
C VAL A 451 -24.77 -0.16 11.16
N TRP A 452 -24.11 0.83 11.75
CA TRP A 452 -23.93 2.15 11.16
C TRP A 452 -22.49 2.53 10.84
N ALA A 453 -21.49 1.74 11.29
CA ALA A 453 -20.09 2.04 11.06
C ALA A 453 -19.25 0.77 10.92
N GLY A 454 -18.14 0.89 10.19
CA GLY A 454 -17.13 -0.13 10.03
C GLY A 454 -15.96 0.00 11.01
N ASN A 455 -14.83 -0.56 10.62
CA ASN A 455 -13.57 -0.46 11.36
C ASN A 455 -12.87 0.85 10.99
N PRO A 456 -12.64 1.78 11.94
CA PRO A 456 -11.96 3.05 11.69
C PRO A 456 -10.48 2.90 11.27
N GLY A 457 -9.86 1.73 11.51
CA GLY A 457 -8.54 1.41 10.98
C GLY A 457 -8.49 1.25 9.46
N PHE A 458 -9.65 1.12 8.80
CA PHE A 458 -9.73 1.11 7.35
C PHE A 458 -9.76 2.54 6.82
N LYS A 459 -8.76 2.93 6.00
CA LYS A 459 -8.57 4.32 5.52
C LYS A 459 -9.83 4.95 4.90
N ALA A 460 -10.65 4.17 4.20
CA ALA A 460 -11.88 4.63 3.56
C ALA A 460 -13.14 4.47 4.45
N ASP A 461 -13.02 4.14 5.73
CA ASP A 461 -14.19 3.94 6.60
C ASP A 461 -15.06 5.19 6.73
N HIS A 462 -14.46 6.36 6.76
CA HIS A 462 -15.16 7.65 6.79
C HIS A 462 -16.05 7.91 5.56
N ILE A 463 -15.78 7.25 4.43
CA ILE A 463 -16.57 7.38 3.19
C ILE A 463 -17.75 6.39 3.20
N ARG A 464 -17.54 5.15 3.70
CA ARG A 464 -18.54 4.06 3.66
C ARG A 464 -19.44 3.97 4.89
N SER A 465 -19.09 4.65 5.97
CA SER A 465 -19.78 4.60 7.25
C SER A 465 -20.67 5.85 7.44
N PRO A 466 -22.01 5.72 7.32
CA PRO A 466 -22.93 6.86 7.48
C PRO A 466 -22.93 7.48 8.86
N ARG A 467 -22.53 6.72 9.89
CA ARG A 467 -22.61 7.03 11.31
C ARG A 467 -24.06 7.03 11.82
N LEU A 468 -24.26 6.80 13.12
CA LEU A 468 -25.60 6.67 13.72
C LEU A 468 -26.48 7.89 13.46
N LYS A 469 -25.89 9.09 13.46
CA LYS A 469 -26.62 10.34 13.22
C LYS A 469 -27.42 10.32 11.91
N ALA A 470 -26.89 9.70 10.86
CA ALA A 470 -27.61 9.60 9.59
C ALA A 470 -28.83 8.68 9.68
N PHE A 471 -28.78 7.66 10.53
CA PHE A 471 -29.86 6.66 10.69
C PHE A 471 -30.93 7.03 11.72
N LEU A 472 -30.78 8.12 12.47
CA LEU A 472 -31.81 8.57 13.44
C LEU A 472 -33.25 8.58 12.89
N PRO A 473 -33.49 8.98 11.61
CA PRO A 473 -34.85 8.94 11.04
C PRO A 473 -35.48 7.55 10.95
N LEU A 474 -34.70 6.46 11.08
CA LEU A 474 -35.25 5.09 11.08
C LEU A 474 -35.78 4.67 12.45
N LEU A 475 -35.27 5.28 13.52
CA LEU A 475 -35.58 4.89 14.89
C LEU A 475 -37.02 5.28 15.30
N ASP A 476 -37.63 6.25 14.59
CA ASP A 476 -38.96 6.75 14.84
C ASP A 476 -40.03 6.15 13.90
N VAL A 477 -39.72 5.07 13.18
CA VAL A 477 -40.72 4.42 12.31
C VAL A 477 -41.72 3.65 13.15
N PRO A 478 -43.03 3.97 13.08
CA PRO A 478 -44.04 3.28 13.85
C PRO A 478 -44.11 1.78 13.57
N GLY A 479 -44.33 0.97 14.60
CA GLY A 479 -44.41 -0.49 14.47
C GLY A 479 -43.06 -1.20 14.34
N VAL A 480 -41.92 -0.48 14.50
CA VAL A 480 -40.57 -1.01 14.43
C VAL A 480 -39.89 -0.94 15.79
N THR A 481 -39.14 -1.99 16.14
CA THR A 481 -38.14 -1.97 17.22
C THR A 481 -36.78 -2.15 16.57
N VAL A 482 -35.86 -1.21 16.82
CA VAL A 482 -34.51 -1.21 16.27
C VAL A 482 -33.51 -1.70 17.30
N PHE A 483 -32.76 -2.72 16.97
CA PHE A 483 -31.70 -3.29 17.78
C PHE A 483 -30.34 -2.86 17.24
N GLY A 484 -29.58 -2.10 18.04
CA GLY A 484 -28.24 -1.69 17.71
C GLY A 484 -27.27 -2.88 17.82
N LEU A 485 -26.69 -3.30 16.71
CA LEU A 485 -25.72 -4.41 16.65
C LEU A 485 -24.27 -3.91 16.53
N GLN A 486 -24.07 -2.60 16.66
CA GLN A 486 -22.76 -1.98 16.46
C GLN A 486 -21.79 -2.35 17.56
N LYS A 487 -20.61 -2.85 17.15
CA LYS A 487 -19.45 -3.12 18.02
C LYS A 487 -18.30 -2.14 17.80
N GLY A 488 -17.40 -2.08 18.77
CA GLY A 488 -16.15 -1.30 18.64
C GLY A 488 -16.35 0.20 18.60
N ALA A 489 -15.45 0.90 17.94
CA ALA A 489 -15.36 2.37 17.95
C ALA A 489 -16.63 3.09 17.43
N GLY A 490 -17.42 2.46 16.54
CA GLY A 490 -18.67 3.03 16.08
C GLY A 490 -19.72 3.27 17.18
N ARG A 491 -19.61 2.59 18.35
CA ARG A 491 -20.51 2.78 19.49
C ARG A 491 -20.38 4.14 20.17
N GLN A 492 -19.27 4.84 20.00
CA GLN A 492 -19.10 6.22 20.50
C GLN A 492 -20.18 7.18 19.97
N ASP A 493 -20.82 6.86 18.84
CA ASP A 493 -21.93 7.64 18.31
C ASP A 493 -23.14 7.68 19.23
N LEU A 494 -23.35 6.66 20.08
CA LEU A 494 -24.44 6.62 21.07
C LEU A 494 -24.35 7.75 22.10
N GLU A 495 -23.12 8.15 22.43
CA GLU A 495 -22.85 9.23 23.39
C GLU A 495 -23.10 10.62 22.79
N THR A 496 -22.97 10.74 21.46
CA THR A 496 -23.01 12.03 20.74
C THR A 496 -24.35 12.32 20.05
N CYS A 497 -25.21 11.31 19.87
CA CYS A 497 -26.47 11.46 19.17
C CYS A 497 -27.63 12.00 20.03
N GLY A 498 -27.42 12.25 21.33
CA GLY A 498 -28.44 12.66 22.28
C GLY A 498 -29.36 11.51 22.68
N PRO A 499 -30.49 11.80 23.37
CA PRO A 499 -31.42 10.76 23.83
C PRO A 499 -32.05 10.02 22.65
N LEU A 500 -31.98 8.68 22.68
CA LEU A 500 -32.57 7.81 21.67
C LEU A 500 -33.97 7.36 22.10
N PRO A 501 -34.88 7.09 21.14
CA PRO A 501 -36.27 6.71 21.47
C PRO A 501 -36.31 5.31 22.13
N PRO A 502 -37.37 5.02 22.92
CA PRO A 502 -37.53 3.69 23.56
C PRO A 502 -37.63 2.52 22.56
N SER A 503 -37.95 2.81 21.30
CA SER A 503 -37.93 1.85 20.19
C SER A 503 -36.53 1.37 19.79
N PHE A 504 -35.45 2.03 20.27
CA PHE A 504 -34.07 1.64 20.05
C PHE A 504 -33.51 0.92 21.29
N ILE A 505 -32.90 -0.26 21.06
CA ILE A 505 -32.29 -1.09 22.10
C ILE A 505 -30.87 -1.40 21.67
N ASP A 506 -29.85 -0.91 22.40
CA ASP A 506 -28.45 -1.23 22.11
C ASP A 506 -28.09 -2.62 22.66
N LEU A 507 -27.68 -3.53 21.78
CA LEU A 507 -27.16 -4.85 22.11
C LEU A 507 -25.63 -4.95 21.96
N GLY A 508 -24.99 -3.93 21.42
CA GLY A 508 -23.58 -3.97 21.04
C GLY A 508 -22.61 -4.27 22.19
N ALA A 509 -22.99 -3.92 23.43
CA ALA A 509 -22.20 -4.23 24.63
C ALA A 509 -22.30 -5.71 25.04
N GLU A 510 -23.42 -6.36 24.73
CA GLU A 510 -23.70 -7.75 25.13
C GLU A 510 -23.16 -8.77 24.12
N ILE A 511 -22.85 -8.33 22.88
CA ILE A 511 -22.29 -9.18 21.81
C ILE A 511 -20.83 -9.52 22.14
N SER A 512 -20.47 -10.79 22.22
CA SER A 512 -19.10 -11.24 22.43
C SER A 512 -18.35 -11.42 21.10
N ASP A 513 -18.93 -12.14 20.15
CA ASP A 513 -18.35 -12.52 18.87
C ASP A 513 -19.40 -12.53 17.73
N PHE A 514 -19.01 -13.04 16.56
CA PHE A 514 -19.90 -13.15 15.41
C PHE A 514 -20.94 -14.27 15.53
N ALA A 515 -20.75 -15.26 16.42
CA ALA A 515 -21.78 -16.27 16.71
C ALA A 515 -22.96 -15.65 17.47
N ASP A 516 -22.69 -14.74 18.44
CA ASP A 516 -23.74 -13.95 19.09
C ASP A 516 -24.50 -13.08 18.06
N THR A 517 -23.75 -12.41 17.17
CA THR A 517 -24.35 -11.57 16.13
C THR A 517 -25.25 -12.41 15.20
N ALA A 518 -24.82 -13.60 14.80
CA ALA A 518 -25.60 -14.52 13.99
C ALA A 518 -26.89 -14.96 14.72
N ALA A 519 -26.78 -15.31 16.00
CA ALA A 519 -27.89 -15.74 16.82
C ALA A 519 -28.95 -14.62 17.04
N ILE A 520 -28.50 -13.36 17.16
CA ILE A 520 -29.40 -12.21 17.18
C ILE A 520 -30.09 -12.08 15.82
N MET A 521 -29.33 -12.12 14.71
CA MET A 521 -29.85 -11.95 13.35
C MET A 521 -30.90 -13.01 12.98
N GLU A 522 -30.78 -14.24 13.48
CA GLU A 522 -31.82 -15.30 13.31
C GLU A 522 -33.17 -14.89 13.89
N ASN A 523 -33.18 -14.04 14.89
CA ASN A 523 -34.37 -13.56 15.57
C ASN A 523 -34.88 -12.20 15.06
N LEU A 524 -34.25 -11.65 14.01
CA LEU A 524 -34.65 -10.39 13.38
C LEU A 524 -35.48 -10.63 12.10
N ASP A 525 -36.29 -9.68 11.75
CA ASP A 525 -37.06 -9.65 10.51
C ASP A 525 -36.24 -9.01 9.36
N LEU A 526 -35.34 -8.08 9.69
CA LEU A 526 -34.53 -7.33 8.76
C LEU A 526 -33.23 -6.89 9.44
N VAL A 527 -32.14 -6.87 8.68
CA VAL A 527 -30.89 -6.21 9.06
C VAL A 527 -30.66 -5.01 8.14
N ILE A 528 -30.38 -3.84 8.69
CA ILE A 528 -29.93 -2.65 7.96
C ILE A 528 -28.47 -2.39 8.34
N SER A 529 -27.58 -2.37 7.37
CA SER A 529 -26.14 -2.25 7.63
C SER A 529 -25.44 -1.33 6.63
N SER A 530 -24.43 -0.62 7.12
CA SER A 530 -23.39 -0.10 6.24
C SER A 530 -22.63 -1.27 5.57
N CYS A 531 -21.82 -0.98 4.54
CA CYS A 531 -21.03 -1.97 3.80
C CYS A 531 -19.89 -2.55 4.66
N THR A 532 -20.24 -3.46 5.59
CA THR A 532 -19.34 -4.02 6.60
C THR A 532 -19.63 -5.50 6.88
N ALA A 533 -18.81 -6.17 7.69
CA ALA A 533 -18.94 -7.59 7.99
C ALA A 533 -20.35 -8.06 8.41
N PRO A 534 -21.12 -7.34 9.20
CA PRO A 534 -22.51 -7.74 9.52
C PRO A 534 -23.44 -7.82 8.30
N ALA A 535 -23.24 -7.04 7.24
CA ALA A 535 -23.98 -7.18 6.00
C ALA A 535 -23.71 -8.55 5.33
N HIS A 536 -22.44 -8.94 5.29
CA HIS A 536 -22.03 -10.24 4.78
C HIS A 536 -22.58 -11.39 5.64
N LEU A 537 -22.56 -11.24 6.97
CA LEU A 537 -23.13 -12.24 7.88
C LEU A 537 -24.62 -12.42 7.68
N ALA A 538 -25.39 -11.33 7.61
CA ALA A 538 -26.83 -11.41 7.37
C ALA A 538 -27.14 -12.11 6.03
N GLY A 539 -26.40 -11.78 4.98
CA GLY A 539 -26.51 -12.47 3.68
C GLY A 539 -26.13 -13.94 3.75
N ALA A 540 -25.06 -14.30 4.48
CA ALA A 540 -24.60 -15.68 4.67
C ALA A 540 -25.64 -16.55 5.44
N LEU A 541 -26.35 -15.94 6.36
CA LEU A 541 -27.47 -16.54 7.11
C LEU A 541 -28.77 -16.61 6.30
N GLY A 542 -28.80 -16.09 5.06
CA GLY A 542 -30.01 -15.99 4.26
C GLY A 542 -31.07 -15.04 4.82
N ARG A 543 -30.68 -14.11 5.72
CA ARG A 543 -31.61 -13.16 6.32
C ARG A 543 -31.86 -11.96 5.41
N PRO A 544 -33.08 -11.39 5.41
CA PRO A 544 -33.33 -10.13 4.72
C PRO A 544 -32.36 -9.05 5.19
N VAL A 545 -31.61 -8.46 4.26
CA VAL A 545 -30.63 -7.43 4.59
C VAL A 545 -30.67 -6.28 3.60
N TRP A 546 -30.69 -5.06 4.13
CA TRP A 546 -30.58 -3.82 3.37
C TRP A 546 -29.23 -3.18 3.64
N THR A 547 -28.41 -3.09 2.59
CA THR A 547 -27.07 -2.53 2.70
C THR A 547 -27.02 -1.14 2.08
N VAL A 548 -26.59 -0.15 2.86
CA VAL A 548 -26.36 1.21 2.36
C VAL A 548 -24.94 1.32 1.83
N LEU A 549 -24.79 1.87 0.64
CA LEU A 549 -23.53 1.93 -0.10
C LEU A 549 -23.11 3.36 -0.37
N PRO A 550 -21.79 3.66 -0.28
CA PRO A 550 -21.24 4.95 -0.72
C PRO A 550 -21.40 5.11 -2.24
N PHE A 551 -21.13 6.30 -2.74
CA PHE A 551 -21.18 6.62 -4.18
C PHE A 551 -20.27 5.71 -5.00
N ALA A 552 -19.02 5.52 -4.55
CA ALA A 552 -18.09 4.54 -5.12
C ALA A 552 -18.02 3.33 -4.17
N PRO A 553 -18.82 2.28 -4.40
CA PRO A 553 -18.88 1.12 -3.53
C PRO A 553 -17.72 0.16 -3.78
N ASP A 554 -17.61 -0.83 -2.90
CA ASP A 554 -16.74 -1.97 -3.11
C ASP A 554 -17.22 -2.85 -4.29
N TRP A 555 -16.30 -3.53 -4.97
CA TRP A 555 -16.56 -4.36 -6.14
C TRP A 555 -17.63 -5.45 -5.93
N ARG A 556 -17.78 -5.95 -4.69
CA ARG A 556 -18.75 -7.00 -4.32
C ARG A 556 -20.20 -6.62 -4.64
N TRP A 557 -20.46 -5.34 -4.70
CA TRP A 557 -21.81 -4.80 -4.91
C TRP A 557 -22.11 -4.46 -6.37
N LEU A 558 -21.14 -4.70 -7.28
CA LEU A 558 -21.17 -4.26 -8.68
C LEU A 558 -21.34 -2.74 -8.83
N ASP A 559 -21.29 -2.25 -10.05
CA ASP A 559 -21.40 -0.81 -10.35
C ASP A 559 -22.85 -0.28 -10.35
N GLN A 560 -23.84 -1.16 -10.52
CA GLN A 560 -25.25 -0.80 -10.67
C GLN A 560 -26.18 -1.80 -9.98
N GLY A 561 -27.49 -1.46 -9.99
CA GLY A 561 -28.56 -2.33 -9.51
C GLY A 561 -28.82 -2.26 -8.02
N MET A 562 -29.95 -2.86 -7.62
CA MET A 562 -30.42 -2.95 -6.24
C MET A 562 -30.18 -4.32 -5.59
N CYS A 563 -29.56 -5.25 -6.32
CA CYS A 563 -29.26 -6.60 -5.88
C CYS A 563 -27.76 -6.87 -6.03
N THR A 564 -27.28 -7.93 -5.41
CA THR A 564 -25.94 -8.46 -5.59
C THR A 564 -26.00 -9.93 -5.93
N PRO A 565 -25.11 -10.46 -6.81
CA PRO A 565 -25.07 -11.88 -7.13
C PRO A 565 -24.60 -12.74 -5.95
N TRP A 566 -24.00 -12.13 -4.95
CA TRP A 566 -23.44 -12.84 -3.79
C TRP A 566 -24.49 -13.23 -2.75
N TYR A 567 -25.60 -12.47 -2.62
CA TYR A 567 -26.59 -12.67 -1.57
C TYR A 567 -27.99 -12.40 -2.10
N PRO A 568 -28.81 -13.45 -2.38
CA PRO A 568 -30.15 -13.29 -2.95
C PRO A 568 -31.11 -12.48 -2.07
N THR A 569 -30.90 -12.49 -0.75
CA THR A 569 -31.76 -11.80 0.24
C THR A 569 -31.37 -10.35 0.48
N MET A 570 -30.32 -9.85 -0.22
CA MET A 570 -29.78 -8.51 0.00
C MET A 570 -30.37 -7.49 -0.97
N ARG A 571 -30.78 -6.35 -0.42
CA ARG A 571 -31.17 -5.17 -1.18
C ARG A 571 -30.17 -4.03 -0.95
N LEU A 572 -29.72 -3.39 -2.03
CA LEU A 572 -28.71 -2.34 -2.01
C LEU A 572 -29.34 -0.95 -2.15
N PHE A 573 -28.90 -0.01 -1.30
CA PHE A 573 -29.28 1.40 -1.33
C PHE A 573 -28.03 2.25 -1.55
N ARG A 574 -27.84 2.76 -2.77
CA ARG A 574 -26.64 3.47 -3.20
C ARG A 574 -26.75 4.96 -3.00
N GLN A 575 -25.65 5.64 -2.68
CA GLN A 575 -25.58 7.09 -2.76
C GLN A 575 -25.69 7.57 -4.21
N ASP A 576 -26.46 8.63 -4.44
CA ASP A 576 -26.56 9.31 -5.73
C ASP A 576 -25.43 10.35 -5.88
N ARG A 577 -24.94 10.90 -4.75
CA ARG A 577 -23.85 11.86 -4.68
C ARG A 577 -22.93 11.54 -3.50
N ARG A 578 -21.64 11.75 -3.72
CA ARG A 578 -20.61 11.46 -2.75
C ARG A 578 -20.84 12.20 -1.43
N GLY A 579 -20.87 11.45 -0.33
CA GLY A 579 -21.04 11.99 1.03
C GLY A 579 -22.48 12.33 1.44
N GLU A 580 -23.45 12.29 0.52
CA GLU A 580 -24.85 12.61 0.82
C GLU A 580 -25.62 11.37 1.29
N TRP A 581 -25.68 11.13 2.59
CA TRP A 581 -26.37 9.99 3.18
C TRP A 581 -27.87 10.22 3.39
N ALA A 582 -28.31 11.46 3.59
CA ALA A 582 -29.72 11.79 3.88
C ALA A 582 -30.70 11.27 2.81
N PRO A 583 -30.45 11.41 1.49
CA PRO A 583 -31.34 10.85 0.46
C PRO A 583 -31.41 9.32 0.51
N VAL A 584 -30.28 8.65 0.78
CA VAL A 584 -30.22 7.18 0.90
C VAL A 584 -31.06 6.71 2.06
N VAL A 585 -30.83 7.29 3.24
CA VAL A 585 -31.58 6.95 4.46
C VAL A 585 -33.06 7.28 4.32
N GLY A 586 -33.40 8.35 3.59
CA GLY A 586 -34.78 8.66 3.22
C GLY A 586 -35.46 7.53 2.44
N ARG A 587 -34.78 6.95 1.44
CA ARG A 587 -35.28 5.79 0.68
C ARG A 587 -35.41 4.54 1.56
N VAL A 588 -34.42 4.29 2.44
CA VAL A 588 -34.46 3.19 3.42
C VAL A 588 -35.66 3.35 4.36
N ARG A 589 -35.90 4.58 4.89
CA ARG A 589 -37.02 4.90 5.76
C ARG A 589 -38.39 4.64 5.08
N ALA A 590 -38.56 5.10 3.85
CA ALA A 590 -39.77 4.88 3.08
C ALA A 590 -40.04 3.37 2.86
N ALA A 591 -39.00 2.62 2.52
CA ALA A 591 -39.08 1.16 2.36
C ALA A 591 -39.43 0.47 3.70
N LEU A 592 -38.84 0.92 4.82
CA LEU A 592 -39.07 0.37 6.15
C LEU A 592 -40.52 0.65 6.61
N GLN A 593 -41.04 1.85 6.35
CA GLN A 593 -42.45 2.19 6.63
C GLN A 593 -43.41 1.32 5.82
N ALA A 594 -43.12 1.06 4.54
CA ALA A 594 -43.91 0.17 3.72
C ALA A 594 -43.91 -1.26 4.26
N LEU A 595 -42.74 -1.79 4.64
CA LEU A 595 -42.59 -3.11 5.24
C LEU A 595 -43.33 -3.23 6.58
N ALA A 596 -43.28 -2.20 7.46
CA ALA A 596 -43.97 -2.19 8.73
C ALA A 596 -45.52 -2.20 8.57
N ARG A 597 -46.05 -1.53 7.52
CA ARG A 597 -47.48 -1.52 7.21
C ARG A 597 -47.99 -2.81 6.59
N SER A 598 -47.15 -3.56 5.89
CA SER A 598 -47.53 -4.83 5.24
C SER A 598 -47.58 -6.01 6.20
N ARG A 599 -47.17 -5.83 7.44
CA ARG A 599 -47.28 -6.84 8.48
C ARG A 599 -48.72 -6.82 9.05
N PRO A 600 -49.41 -7.98 9.08
CA PRO A 600 -50.76 -8.05 9.62
C PRO A 600 -50.84 -7.75 11.12
#